data_397642eea623efb5dab67d7fe0c08240
#
_entry.id   397642eea623efb5dab67d7fe0c08240
#
_cell.length_a   1.000
_cell.length_b   1.000
_cell.length_c   1.000
_cell.angle_alpha   90.00
_cell.angle_beta   90.00
_cell.angle_gamma   90.00
#
_symmetry.space_group_name_H-M   'P 1'
#
loop_
_entity.id
_entity.type
_entity.pdbx_description
1 polymer ?
#
loop_
_entity_poly.entity_id
_entity_poly.type
_entity_poly.pdbx_seq_one_letter_code
_entity_poly.pdbx_strand_id
1 'polypeptide(L)'
;LEGQALAIRGLALFDLTRFFGYTYLKDNGASLGVPIITSASATADSKPSRNTVAECYDQIIKDLKNAASLMIPTYSWSGTSLNQKDLSLNKKGKISKWATLTLLSRAYLYMGKNSEALQAAEEAIKGSEANKYQLWNTEEYPTVWGTEASEANPGEILFEIVNTTTESPGNESMGYLTSPKGYQDMCITVSFYHHLLETPN
;
A
#
# COMPACT_ATOMS: atom_id res chain seq x y z
N LEU A 1 3.05 13.74 9.46
CA LEU A 1 3.61 12.53 10.09
C LEU A 1 2.53 11.62 10.70
N GLU A 2 1.61 12.13 11.53
CA GLU A 2 0.57 11.31 12.16
C GLU A 2 -0.30 10.58 11.13
N GLY A 3 -0.79 11.28 10.11
CA GLY A 3 -1.56 10.65 9.04
C GLY A 3 -0.79 9.53 8.33
N GLN A 4 0.50 9.71 8.07
CA GLN A 4 1.33 8.67 7.47
C GLN A 4 1.51 7.45 8.39
N ALA A 5 1.71 7.69 9.69
CA ALA A 5 1.82 6.61 10.67
C ALA A 5 0.51 5.80 10.77
N LEU A 6 -0.65 6.48 10.78
CA LEU A 6 -1.96 5.83 10.76
C LEU A 6 -2.17 5.01 9.48
N ALA A 7 -1.78 5.55 8.32
CA ALA A 7 -1.91 4.84 7.04
C ALA A 7 -1.05 3.56 7.03
N ILE A 8 0.19 3.63 7.49
CA ILE A 8 1.09 2.47 7.58
C ILE A 8 0.56 1.45 8.60
N ARG A 9 0.03 1.90 9.75
CA ARG A 9 -0.59 0.99 10.72
C ARG A 9 -1.80 0.28 10.11
N GLY A 10 -2.66 1.03 9.41
CA GLY A 10 -3.81 0.47 8.69
C GLY A 10 -3.40 -0.55 7.64
N LEU A 11 -2.36 -0.28 6.85
CA LEU A 11 -1.80 -1.21 5.87
C LEU A 11 -1.26 -2.47 6.53
N ALA A 12 -0.42 -2.33 7.56
CA ALA A 12 0.17 -3.45 8.26
C ALA A 12 -0.90 -4.35 8.91
N LEU A 13 -1.90 -3.74 9.57
CA LEU A 13 -3.02 -4.47 10.17
C LEU A 13 -3.88 -5.18 9.11
N PHE A 14 -4.08 -4.55 7.96
CA PHE A 14 -4.81 -5.14 6.83
C PHE A 14 -4.09 -6.39 6.31
N ASP A 15 -2.77 -6.32 6.09
CA ASP A 15 -2.01 -7.47 5.61
C ASP A 15 -1.94 -8.58 6.66
N LEU A 16 -1.69 -8.26 7.94
CA LEU A 16 -1.72 -9.24 9.02
C LEU A 16 -3.09 -9.94 9.11
N THR A 17 -4.19 -9.19 9.00
CA THR A 17 -5.54 -9.76 9.05
C THR A 17 -5.80 -10.69 7.87
N ARG A 18 -5.28 -10.37 6.67
CA ARG A 18 -5.40 -11.21 5.48
C ARG A 18 -4.59 -12.50 5.58
N PHE A 19 -3.40 -12.43 6.15
CA PHE A 19 -2.51 -13.60 6.27
C PHE A 19 -2.92 -14.55 7.41
N PHE A 20 -3.42 -14.02 8.52
CA PHE A 20 -3.65 -14.79 9.74
C PHE A 20 -5.11 -14.90 10.17
N GLY A 21 -6.01 -14.20 9.49
CA GLY A 21 -7.46 -14.30 9.68
C GLY A 21 -8.16 -15.02 8.53
N TYR A 22 -9.45 -15.27 8.70
CA TYR A 22 -10.30 -15.71 7.59
C TYR A 22 -10.75 -14.51 6.74
N THR A 23 -11.24 -14.79 5.53
CA THR A 23 -11.85 -13.75 4.71
C THR A 23 -13.09 -13.18 5.42
N TYR A 24 -13.25 -11.85 5.37
CA TYR A 24 -14.39 -11.16 5.99
C TYR A 24 -15.75 -11.75 5.56
N LEU A 25 -15.88 -12.05 4.27
CA LEU A 25 -17.13 -12.53 3.67
C LEU A 25 -17.53 -13.97 4.09
N LYS A 26 -16.63 -14.71 4.75
CA LYS A 26 -16.94 -16.06 5.21
C LYS A 26 -18.09 -16.09 6.23
N ASP A 27 -18.04 -15.15 7.16
CA ASP A 27 -18.94 -15.08 8.32
C ASP A 27 -19.18 -13.65 8.81
N ASN A 28 -19.08 -12.68 7.91
CA ASN A 28 -19.14 -11.24 8.21
C ASN A 28 -18.10 -10.80 9.26
N GLY A 29 -16.94 -11.46 9.25
CA GLY A 29 -15.83 -11.12 10.13
C GLY A 29 -15.96 -11.63 11.57
N ALA A 30 -16.85 -12.57 11.85
CA ALA A 30 -17.04 -13.12 13.20
C ALA A 30 -15.86 -14.01 13.66
N SER A 31 -15.11 -14.62 12.72
CA SER A 31 -13.90 -15.39 13.02
C SER A 31 -12.79 -14.54 13.63
N LEU A 32 -11.87 -15.21 14.34
CA LEU A 32 -10.71 -14.53 14.92
C LEU A 32 -9.74 -14.03 13.84
N GLY A 33 -9.40 -12.76 13.94
CA GLY A 33 -8.36 -12.08 13.19
C GLY A 33 -7.03 -12.06 13.94
N VAL A 34 -6.49 -10.88 14.19
CA VAL A 34 -5.21 -10.65 14.87
C VAL A 34 -5.39 -9.71 16.07
N PRO A 35 -4.43 -9.66 17.00
CA PRO A 35 -4.46 -8.66 18.06
C PRO A 35 -4.33 -7.24 17.50
N ILE A 36 -5.15 -6.32 17.98
CA ILE A 36 -5.08 -4.90 17.63
C ILE A 36 -4.26 -4.17 18.69
N ILE A 37 -3.08 -3.70 18.29
CA ILE A 37 -2.18 -2.94 19.15
C ILE A 37 -2.20 -1.48 18.74
N THR A 38 -2.82 -0.63 19.56
CA THR A 38 -2.92 0.82 19.31
C THR A 38 -2.11 1.67 20.27
N SER A 39 -1.47 1.05 21.25
CA SER A 39 -0.64 1.71 22.26
C SER A 39 0.82 1.33 22.16
N ALA A 40 1.70 2.31 22.25
CA ALA A 40 3.15 2.09 22.31
C ALA A 40 3.62 1.43 23.63
N SER A 41 2.74 1.33 24.63
CA SER A 41 3.04 0.70 25.93
C SER A 41 2.91 -0.82 25.91
N ALA A 42 2.56 -1.42 24.78
CA ALA A 42 2.57 -2.86 24.65
C ALA A 42 4.02 -3.40 24.79
N THR A 43 4.27 -4.16 25.83
CA THR A 43 5.57 -4.79 26.09
C THR A 43 5.64 -6.19 25.45
N ALA A 44 6.83 -6.75 25.31
CA ALA A 44 7.02 -8.12 24.84
C ALA A 44 6.30 -9.15 25.72
N ASP A 45 6.07 -8.83 26.99
CA ASP A 45 5.36 -9.69 27.94
C ASP A 45 3.83 -9.56 27.86
N SER A 46 3.32 -8.55 27.15
CA SER A 46 1.90 -8.42 26.91
C SER A 46 1.45 -9.56 25.98
N LYS A 47 0.42 -10.30 26.39
CA LYS A 47 -0.18 -11.38 25.61
C LYS A 47 -1.58 -10.97 25.18
N PRO A 48 -1.73 -10.04 24.24
CA PRO A 48 -3.04 -9.57 23.82
C PRO A 48 -3.83 -10.71 23.15
N SER A 49 -5.12 -10.76 23.44
CA SER A 49 -6.04 -11.68 22.76
C SER A 49 -6.22 -11.27 21.31
N ARG A 50 -6.53 -12.24 20.45
CA ARG A 50 -6.94 -11.98 19.07
C ARG A 50 -8.30 -11.29 19.06
N ASN A 51 -8.41 -10.26 18.26
CA ASN A 51 -9.68 -9.61 17.93
C ASN A 51 -10.40 -10.39 16.81
N THR A 52 -11.66 -10.12 16.61
CA THR A 52 -12.38 -10.63 15.43
C THR A 52 -11.88 -9.96 14.15
N VAL A 53 -12.09 -10.59 13.02
CA VAL A 53 -11.80 -10.01 11.71
C VAL A 53 -12.59 -8.72 11.51
N ALA A 54 -13.85 -8.66 11.98
CA ALA A 54 -14.67 -7.44 11.92
C ALA A 54 -14.03 -6.28 12.69
N GLU A 55 -13.60 -6.50 13.94
CA GLU A 55 -12.89 -5.49 14.74
C GLU A 55 -11.58 -5.04 14.08
N CYS A 56 -10.85 -5.98 13.46
CA CYS A 56 -9.64 -5.63 12.69
C CYS A 56 -9.96 -4.70 11.53
N TYR A 57 -10.97 -5.02 10.72
CA TYR A 57 -11.38 -4.16 9.60
C TYR A 57 -11.94 -2.81 10.07
N ASP A 58 -12.68 -2.76 11.17
CA ASP A 58 -13.15 -1.49 11.74
C ASP A 58 -11.97 -0.60 12.15
N GLN A 59 -10.92 -1.16 12.75
CA GLN A 59 -9.71 -0.41 13.08
C GLN A 59 -8.95 0.02 11.82
N ILE A 60 -8.82 -0.84 10.81
CA ILE A 60 -8.19 -0.51 9.52
C ILE A 60 -8.91 0.67 8.86
N ILE A 61 -10.24 0.60 8.74
CA ILE A 61 -11.04 1.67 8.14
C ILE A 61 -10.90 2.97 8.94
N LYS A 62 -10.94 2.89 10.27
CA LYS A 62 -10.75 4.05 11.15
C LYS A 62 -9.39 4.70 10.93
N ASP A 63 -8.32 3.91 10.89
CA ASP A 63 -6.97 4.42 10.68
C ASP A 63 -6.81 5.07 9.32
N LEU A 64 -7.27 4.41 8.26
CA LEU A 64 -7.15 4.92 6.90
C LEU A 64 -8.00 6.18 6.67
N LYS A 65 -9.20 6.27 7.23
CA LYS A 65 -10.03 7.49 7.17
C LYS A 65 -9.38 8.66 7.91
N ASN A 66 -8.91 8.42 9.12
CA ASN A 66 -8.22 9.46 9.90
C ASN A 66 -6.93 9.89 9.19
N ALA A 67 -6.17 8.94 8.66
CA ALA A 67 -4.98 9.23 7.87
C ALA A 67 -5.30 10.14 6.67
N ALA A 68 -6.29 9.78 5.86
CA ALA A 68 -6.69 10.57 4.69
C ALA A 68 -7.18 11.98 5.06
N SER A 69 -7.84 12.15 6.22
CA SER A 69 -8.31 13.45 6.70
C SER A 69 -7.18 14.35 7.19
N LEU A 70 -6.12 13.75 7.78
CA LEU A 70 -4.95 14.48 8.29
C LEU A 70 -3.93 14.82 7.19
N MET A 71 -4.00 14.15 6.05
CA MET A 71 -3.08 14.39 4.93
C MET A 71 -3.56 15.52 4.05
N ILE A 72 -2.65 16.43 3.71
CA ILE A 72 -2.93 17.56 2.81
C ILE A 72 -2.97 17.03 1.37
N PRO A 73 -4.06 17.30 0.63
CA PRO A 73 -4.23 16.75 -0.72
C PRO A 73 -3.30 17.36 -1.78
N THR A 74 -2.97 18.63 -1.63
CA THR A 74 -2.07 19.38 -2.52
C THR A 74 -1.28 20.38 -1.71
N TYR A 75 -0.03 20.56 -2.07
CA TYR A 75 0.79 21.59 -1.48
C TYR A 75 0.79 22.82 -2.38
N SER A 76 0.05 23.87 -2.01
CA SER A 76 0.35 25.22 -2.44
C SER A 76 0.75 26.04 -1.22
N TRP A 77 2.04 26.18 -1.02
CA TRP A 77 2.56 27.07 0.01
C TRP A 77 2.98 28.39 -0.65
N SER A 78 2.40 29.49 -0.22
CA SER A 78 2.78 30.86 -0.63
C SER A 78 3.65 31.56 0.40
N GLY A 79 4.36 30.85 1.27
CA GLY A 79 5.16 31.43 2.37
C GLY A 79 6.58 30.89 2.44
N THR A 80 7.49 31.79 2.72
CA THR A 80 8.91 31.61 2.90
C THR A 80 9.23 30.65 4.04
N SER A 81 10.16 29.71 3.82
CA SER A 81 11.01 29.03 4.82
C SER A 81 10.89 27.51 5.03
N LEU A 82 10.15 26.77 4.23
CA LEU A 82 10.39 25.33 4.14
C LEU A 82 10.78 24.99 2.71
N ASN A 83 11.92 24.35 2.52
CA ASN A 83 12.36 23.93 1.20
C ASN A 83 11.27 23.07 0.56
N GLN A 84 10.72 23.51 -0.56
CA GLN A 84 9.74 22.74 -1.37
C GLN A 84 10.23 21.32 -1.68
N LYS A 85 11.53 21.10 -1.70
CA LYS A 85 12.16 19.79 -1.89
C LYS A 85 11.86 18.79 -0.78
N ASP A 86 11.72 19.23 0.47
CA ASP A 86 11.46 18.32 1.61
C ASP A 86 9.99 17.97 1.80
N LEU A 87 9.14 18.71 1.10
CA LEU A 87 7.68 18.58 1.16
C LEU A 87 7.10 18.00 -0.14
N SER A 88 7.96 17.57 -1.07
CA SER A 88 7.48 17.01 -2.32
C SER A 88 6.66 15.75 -2.02
N LEU A 89 5.36 15.88 -2.19
CA LEU A 89 4.37 14.80 -2.11
C LEU A 89 4.65 13.68 -3.13
N ASN A 90 5.54 13.94 -4.06
CA ASN A 90 5.95 13.02 -5.13
C ASN A 90 7.04 12.02 -4.71
N LYS A 91 7.48 12.01 -3.44
CA LYS A 91 8.37 10.96 -2.95
C LYS A 91 7.54 9.70 -2.71
N LYS A 92 7.61 8.76 -3.63
CA LYS A 92 6.88 7.49 -3.59
C LYS A 92 7.10 6.69 -2.30
N GLY A 93 8.24 6.87 -1.63
CA GLY A 93 8.52 6.30 -0.30
C GLY A 93 7.75 6.94 0.85
N LYS A 94 6.95 7.99 0.61
CA LYS A 94 6.07 8.60 1.60
C LYS A 94 4.63 8.38 1.19
N ILE A 95 3.89 7.65 2.01
CA ILE A 95 2.49 7.37 1.72
C ILE A 95 1.69 8.68 1.62
N SER A 96 0.98 8.85 0.52
CA SER A 96 0.16 10.02 0.22
C SER A 96 -1.30 9.82 0.61
N LYS A 97 -2.10 10.90 0.60
CA LYS A 97 -3.56 10.82 0.75
C LYS A 97 -4.16 9.87 -0.29
N TRP A 98 -3.69 9.95 -1.54
CA TRP A 98 -4.24 9.15 -2.64
C TRP A 98 -3.91 7.66 -2.48
N ALA A 99 -2.70 7.33 -2.08
CA ALA A 99 -2.33 5.97 -1.72
C ALA A 99 -3.19 5.45 -0.55
N THR A 100 -3.44 6.29 0.45
CA THR A 100 -4.28 5.93 1.61
C THR A 100 -5.72 5.66 1.20
N LEU A 101 -6.30 6.47 0.31
CA LEU A 101 -7.65 6.25 -0.22
C LEU A 101 -7.73 4.99 -1.10
N THR A 102 -6.67 4.67 -1.85
CA THR A 102 -6.58 3.42 -2.61
C THR A 102 -6.56 2.21 -1.66
N LEU A 103 -5.82 2.29 -0.55
CA LEU A 103 -5.85 1.24 0.48
C LEU A 103 -7.22 1.13 1.16
N LEU A 104 -7.89 2.25 1.41
CA LEU A 104 -9.24 2.29 1.96
C LEU A 104 -10.25 1.62 1.01
N SER A 105 -10.20 1.94 -0.28
CA SER A 105 -11.02 1.28 -1.31
C SER A 105 -10.80 -0.22 -1.29
N ARG A 106 -9.54 -0.67 -1.25
CA ARG A 106 -9.17 -2.08 -1.20
C ARG A 106 -9.70 -2.76 0.06
N ALA A 107 -9.61 -2.12 1.23
CA ALA A 107 -10.17 -2.68 2.47
C ALA A 107 -11.69 -2.85 2.38
N TYR A 108 -12.42 -1.87 1.85
CA TYR A 108 -13.85 -1.96 1.63
C TYR A 108 -14.23 -3.07 0.64
N LEU A 109 -13.45 -3.22 -0.44
CA LEU A 109 -13.68 -4.29 -1.41
C LEU A 109 -13.58 -5.68 -0.77
N TYR A 110 -12.61 -5.89 0.11
CA TYR A 110 -12.46 -7.15 0.86
C TYR A 110 -13.61 -7.41 1.85
N MET A 111 -14.28 -6.35 2.31
CA MET A 111 -15.49 -6.46 3.13
C MET A 111 -16.77 -6.65 2.30
N GLY A 112 -16.70 -6.59 0.96
CA GLY A 112 -17.89 -6.60 0.08
C GLY A 112 -18.67 -5.28 0.09
N LYS A 113 -18.10 -4.20 0.66
CA LYS A 113 -18.70 -2.86 0.70
C LYS A 113 -18.37 -2.10 -0.59
N ASN A 114 -18.99 -2.54 -1.70
CA ASN A 114 -18.63 -2.09 -3.04
C ASN A 114 -18.90 -0.60 -3.28
N SER A 115 -19.96 -0.04 -2.69
CA SER A 115 -20.29 1.40 -2.83
C SER A 115 -19.24 2.27 -2.17
N GLU A 116 -18.79 1.94 -0.97
CA GLU A 116 -17.75 2.65 -0.24
C GLU A 116 -16.38 2.46 -0.91
N ALA A 117 -16.12 1.26 -1.46
CA ALA A 117 -14.93 0.99 -2.23
C ALA A 117 -14.86 1.87 -3.49
N LEU A 118 -15.96 1.97 -4.23
CA LEU A 118 -16.07 2.81 -5.42
C LEU A 118 -15.82 4.29 -5.08
N GLN A 119 -16.51 4.81 -4.05
CA GLN A 119 -16.36 6.21 -3.63
C GLN A 119 -14.89 6.55 -3.27
N ALA A 120 -14.23 5.67 -2.50
CA ALA A 120 -12.84 5.87 -2.13
C ALA A 120 -11.89 5.79 -3.35
N ALA A 121 -12.17 4.90 -4.30
CA ALA A 121 -11.40 4.78 -5.54
C ALA A 121 -11.55 6.02 -6.42
N GLU A 122 -12.77 6.53 -6.61
CA GLU A 122 -13.04 7.74 -7.40
C GLU A 122 -12.35 8.96 -6.80
N GLU A 123 -12.38 9.12 -5.47
CA GLU A 123 -11.66 10.21 -4.79
C GLU A 123 -10.14 10.08 -4.99
N ALA A 124 -9.60 8.85 -4.89
CA ALA A 124 -8.19 8.59 -5.11
C ALA A 124 -7.77 8.92 -6.56
N ILE A 125 -8.51 8.47 -7.56
CA ILE A 125 -8.22 8.72 -8.99
C ILE A 125 -8.26 10.21 -9.27
N LYS A 126 -9.37 10.87 -8.96
CA LYS A 126 -9.54 12.31 -9.21
C LYS A 126 -8.45 13.15 -8.55
N GLY A 127 -8.07 12.79 -7.32
CA GLY A 127 -7.04 13.51 -6.60
C GLY A 127 -5.64 13.22 -7.10
N SER A 128 -5.33 11.98 -7.48
CA SER A 128 -4.03 11.61 -8.03
C SER A 128 -3.79 12.24 -9.39
N GLU A 129 -4.78 12.24 -10.29
CA GLU A 129 -4.71 12.92 -11.59
C GLU A 129 -4.43 14.42 -11.44
N ALA A 130 -5.10 15.10 -10.51
CA ALA A 130 -4.85 16.50 -10.20
C ALA A 130 -3.40 16.76 -9.72
N ASN A 131 -2.71 15.74 -9.23
CA ASN A 131 -1.30 15.76 -8.80
C ASN A 131 -0.35 15.10 -9.81
N LYS A 132 -0.73 15.02 -11.07
CA LYS A 132 0.07 14.52 -12.21
C LYS A 132 0.37 13.02 -12.19
N TYR A 133 -0.28 12.23 -11.34
CA TYR A 133 -0.23 10.78 -11.46
C TYR A 133 -1.06 10.36 -12.68
N GLN A 134 -0.51 9.46 -13.46
CA GLN A 134 -1.18 8.92 -14.64
C GLN A 134 -0.70 7.49 -14.91
N LEU A 135 -1.54 6.72 -15.57
CA LEU A 135 -1.12 5.41 -16.04
C LEU A 135 -0.01 5.56 -17.08
N TRP A 136 0.97 4.67 -17.03
CA TRP A 136 1.98 4.58 -18.07
C TRP A 136 1.36 4.01 -19.35
N ASN A 137 1.83 4.51 -20.47
CA ASN A 137 1.47 3.91 -21.76
C ASN A 137 2.27 2.63 -22.02
N THR A 138 1.85 1.85 -23.02
CA THR A 138 2.47 0.58 -23.36
C THR A 138 3.96 0.71 -23.76
N GLU A 139 4.36 1.85 -24.31
CA GLU A 139 5.74 2.11 -24.74
C GLU A 139 6.66 2.42 -23.56
N GLU A 140 6.12 3.14 -22.56
CA GLU A 140 6.88 3.50 -21.33
C GLU A 140 7.01 2.33 -20.37
N TYR A 141 6.00 1.45 -20.30
CA TYR A 141 5.88 0.41 -19.30
C TYR A 141 7.11 -0.50 -19.16
N PRO A 142 7.80 -0.96 -20.22
CA PRO A 142 8.98 -1.80 -20.08
C PRO A 142 10.19 -1.11 -19.43
N THR A 143 10.26 0.23 -19.52
CA THR A 143 11.42 1.01 -19.07
C THR A 143 11.26 1.52 -17.63
N VAL A 144 10.02 1.70 -17.15
CA VAL A 144 9.76 2.30 -15.84
C VAL A 144 10.23 1.45 -14.66
N TRP A 145 10.33 0.14 -14.85
CA TRP A 145 10.79 -0.79 -13.81
C TRP A 145 12.32 -0.81 -13.63
N GLY A 146 13.06 -0.31 -14.59
CA GLY A 146 14.53 -0.21 -14.57
C GLY A 146 15.06 1.18 -14.23
N THR A 147 14.19 2.18 -14.10
CA THR A 147 14.55 3.56 -13.81
C THR A 147 14.09 3.97 -12.43
N GLU A 148 14.94 4.71 -11.71
CA GLU A 148 14.50 5.39 -10.51
C GLU A 148 13.35 6.33 -10.88
N ALA A 149 12.26 6.24 -10.13
CA ALA A 149 11.11 7.10 -10.33
C ALA A 149 11.52 8.56 -10.19
N SER A 150 11.36 9.34 -11.26
CA SER A 150 11.65 10.76 -11.20
C SER A 150 10.51 11.51 -10.48
N GLU A 151 10.86 12.50 -9.68
CA GLU A 151 9.90 13.40 -9.04
C GLU A 151 9.06 14.18 -10.07
N ALA A 152 9.55 14.32 -11.29
CA ALA A 152 8.91 15.06 -12.37
C ALA A 152 7.79 14.27 -13.06
N ASN A 153 7.86 12.93 -13.04
CA ASN A 153 6.84 12.05 -13.59
C ASN A 153 6.59 10.89 -12.60
N PRO A 154 5.63 11.03 -11.69
CA PRO A 154 5.34 10.01 -10.71
C PRO A 154 4.75 8.72 -11.33
N GLY A 155 4.22 8.79 -12.56
CA GLY A 155 3.54 7.66 -13.19
C GLY A 155 2.33 7.18 -12.39
N GLU A 156 2.10 5.88 -12.37
CA GLU A 156 0.94 5.26 -11.70
C GLU A 156 1.23 4.78 -10.27
N ILE A 157 2.50 4.82 -9.82
CA ILE A 157 2.87 4.33 -8.48
C ILE A 157 2.59 5.40 -7.43
N LEU A 158 1.59 5.18 -6.61
CA LEU A 158 1.15 6.12 -5.55
C LEU A 158 1.97 6.00 -4.26
N PHE A 159 2.53 4.82 -4.00
CA PHE A 159 3.37 4.51 -2.83
C PHE A 159 4.22 3.27 -3.10
N GLU A 160 5.47 3.31 -2.68
CA GLU A 160 6.39 2.18 -2.74
C GLU A 160 7.27 2.13 -1.49
N ILE A 161 7.72 0.93 -1.13
CA ILE A 161 8.76 0.75 -0.11
C ILE A 161 10.11 0.88 -0.83
N VAL A 162 10.75 2.03 -0.62
CA VAL A 162 12.03 2.32 -1.28
C VAL A 162 13.15 1.57 -0.57
N ASN A 163 13.91 0.79 -1.32
CA ASN A 163 15.15 0.19 -0.87
C ASN A 163 16.33 0.94 -1.46
N THR A 164 17.19 1.47 -0.61
CA THR A 164 18.44 2.14 -1.01
C THR A 164 19.60 1.15 -0.96
N THR A 165 20.74 1.51 -1.53
CA THR A 165 21.96 0.68 -1.44
C THR A 165 22.43 0.44 -0.01
N THR A 166 22.11 1.36 0.91
CA THR A 166 22.43 1.25 2.34
C THR A 166 21.40 0.46 3.14
N GLU A 167 20.20 0.29 2.59
CA GLU A 167 19.06 -0.42 3.20
C GLU A 167 18.65 -1.64 2.37
N SER A 168 19.57 -2.13 1.54
CA SER A 168 19.30 -3.27 0.67
C SER A 168 19.07 -4.55 1.50
N PRO A 169 17.99 -5.29 1.27
CA PRO A 169 17.78 -6.60 1.89
C PRO A 169 18.78 -7.66 1.38
N GLY A 170 19.67 -7.31 0.45
CA GLY A 170 20.67 -8.22 -0.08
C GLY A 170 20.05 -9.50 -0.66
N ASN A 171 20.51 -10.64 -0.17
CA ASN A 171 20.06 -11.97 -0.61
C ASN A 171 18.59 -12.28 -0.22
N GLU A 172 18.00 -11.51 0.68
CA GLU A 172 16.58 -11.64 1.09
C GLU A 172 15.64 -10.82 0.18
N SER A 173 16.18 -10.18 -0.85
CA SER A 173 15.35 -9.44 -1.82
C SER A 173 14.54 -10.41 -2.69
N MET A 174 13.32 -10.01 -3.05
CA MET A 174 12.50 -10.80 -3.99
C MET A 174 13.25 -11.07 -5.31
N GLY A 175 14.01 -10.10 -5.80
CA GLY A 175 14.82 -10.26 -7.00
C GLY A 175 15.86 -11.37 -6.85
N TYR A 176 16.51 -11.50 -5.69
CA TYR A 176 17.48 -12.54 -5.44
C TYR A 176 16.83 -13.92 -5.23
N LEU A 177 15.69 -13.96 -4.51
CA LEU A 177 14.93 -15.19 -4.26
C LEU A 177 14.37 -15.81 -5.54
N THR A 178 14.03 -14.96 -6.54
CA THR A 178 13.45 -15.41 -7.82
C THR A 178 14.46 -15.54 -8.96
N SER A 179 15.64 -14.94 -8.81
CA SER A 179 16.65 -14.89 -9.88
C SER A 179 17.35 -16.23 -10.09
N PRO A 180 17.62 -16.65 -11.35
CA PRO A 180 18.50 -17.76 -11.65
C PRO A 180 19.93 -17.63 -11.12
N LYS A 181 20.35 -16.41 -10.80
CA LYS A 181 21.64 -16.10 -10.17
C LYS A 181 21.57 -16.04 -8.65
N GLY A 182 20.37 -16.19 -8.08
CA GLY A 182 20.11 -16.22 -6.65
C GLY A 182 19.71 -17.61 -6.16
N TYR A 183 18.80 -17.66 -5.18
CA TYR A 183 18.38 -18.92 -4.58
C TYR A 183 17.40 -19.72 -5.43
N GLN A 184 16.68 -19.13 -6.35
CA GLN A 184 15.59 -19.76 -7.14
C GLN A 184 14.49 -20.41 -6.30
N ASP A 185 14.29 -19.95 -5.06
CA ASP A 185 13.30 -20.54 -4.14
C ASP A 185 11.86 -20.32 -4.61
N MET A 186 11.64 -19.33 -5.46
CA MET A 186 10.34 -18.97 -6.01
C MET A 186 10.41 -18.93 -7.53
N CYS A 187 9.73 -19.87 -8.17
CA CYS A 187 9.63 -19.94 -9.63
C CYS A 187 8.15 -20.01 -10.05
N ILE A 188 7.85 -19.46 -11.21
CA ILE A 188 6.56 -19.72 -11.84
C ILE A 188 6.49 -21.16 -12.33
N THR A 189 5.30 -21.77 -12.24
CA THR A 189 5.11 -23.13 -12.74
C THR A 189 5.20 -23.15 -14.28
N VAL A 190 5.66 -24.27 -14.82
CA VAL A 190 5.75 -24.47 -16.28
C VAL A 190 4.39 -24.26 -16.95
N SER A 191 3.31 -24.75 -16.35
CA SER A 191 1.95 -24.58 -16.88
C SER A 191 1.53 -23.11 -16.91
N PHE A 192 1.86 -22.31 -15.89
CA PHE A 192 1.58 -20.88 -15.89
C PHE A 192 2.41 -20.13 -16.94
N TYR A 193 3.68 -20.51 -17.10
CA TYR A 193 4.54 -19.94 -18.14
C TYR A 193 3.97 -20.19 -19.54
N HIS A 194 3.52 -21.41 -19.85
CA HIS A 194 2.87 -21.72 -21.13
C HIS A 194 1.58 -20.93 -21.30
N HIS A 195 0.76 -20.80 -20.25
CA HIS A 195 -0.46 -20.00 -20.32
C HIS A 195 -0.17 -18.54 -20.66
N LEU A 196 0.89 -17.94 -20.11
CA LEU A 196 1.30 -16.57 -20.45
C LEU A 196 1.72 -16.42 -21.92
N LEU A 197 2.36 -17.44 -22.50
CA LEU A 197 2.78 -17.41 -23.90
C LEU A 197 1.62 -17.62 -24.89
N GLU A 198 0.58 -18.32 -24.45
CA GLU A 198 -0.59 -18.66 -25.27
C GLU A 198 -1.69 -17.59 -25.23
N THR A 199 -1.68 -16.69 -24.26
CA THR A 199 -2.63 -15.56 -24.19
C THR A 199 -2.10 -14.41 -25.05
N PRO A 200 -2.79 -14.07 -26.17
CA PRO A 200 -2.41 -12.89 -26.95
C PRO A 200 -2.59 -11.62 -26.10
N ASN A 201 -1.60 -10.75 -26.15
CA ASN A 201 -1.65 -9.40 -25.57
C ASN A 201 -2.70 -8.54 -26.26
#